data_b2204d3acacc7c4ccad6bdad132a1260
#
_entry.id   b2204d3acacc7c4ccad6bdad132a1260
#
_cell.length_a   1.000
_cell.length_b   1.000
_cell.length_c   1.000
_cell.angle_alpha   90.00
_cell.angle_beta   90.00
_cell.angle_gamma   90.00
#
_symmetry.space_group_name_H-M   'P 1'
#
loop_
_entity.id
_entity.type
_entity.pdbx_description
1 polymer ?
#
loop_
_entity_poly.entity_id
_entity_poly.type
_entity_poly.pdbx_seq_one_letter_code
_entity_poly.pdbx_strand_id
1 'polypeptide(L)'
;IVNVTDCQIVDEDYRKILVCTLECAKKSGYPYYHRMRHSGYFRHLLVRKAVKTGEILIDLVTTTEHAVDGSSTFEQNWKESLLSLELNGTIAGILHTQNDSVADVVKDEGTTILYGQSYFYEELLGLKFKITPFSFFQTNSLGAEVLYETAREYIGETKDKVIFDLYSGTGTIAQILAPVAKKVVGVEIVEEAV
;
A
#
# COMPACT_ATOMS: atom_id res chain seq x y z
N ILE A 1 3.70 18.17 14.93
CA ILE A 1 2.73 17.25 14.30
C ILE A 1 1.66 18.12 13.63
N VAL A 2 1.38 17.86 12.38
CA VAL A 2 0.35 18.56 11.59
C VAL A 2 -0.87 17.64 11.50
N ASN A 3 -2.06 18.17 11.74
CA ASN A 3 -3.31 17.45 11.50
C ASN A 3 -3.60 17.46 9.99
N VAL A 4 -3.88 16.30 9.42
CA VAL A 4 -4.16 16.12 7.98
C VAL A 4 -5.53 15.50 7.72
N THR A 5 -6.43 15.53 8.70
CA THR A 5 -7.78 14.93 8.57
C THR A 5 -8.66 15.62 7.52
N ASP A 6 -8.31 16.84 7.13
CA ASP A 6 -8.98 17.66 6.11
C ASP A 6 -8.15 17.83 4.81
N CYS A 7 -7.12 17.02 4.61
CA CYS A 7 -6.25 17.08 3.44
C CYS A 7 -7.07 16.97 2.14
N GLN A 8 -6.88 17.95 1.22
CA GLN A 8 -7.61 18.01 -0.05
C GLN A 8 -6.87 17.29 -1.21
N ILE A 9 -5.63 16.84 -0.98
CA ILE A 9 -4.83 16.17 -2.01
C ILE A 9 -5.24 14.70 -2.13
N VAL A 10 -5.66 14.08 -1.02
CA VAL A 10 -6.05 12.67 -0.98
C VAL A 10 -7.57 12.50 -1.16
N ASP A 11 -7.95 11.34 -1.66
CA ASP A 11 -9.34 10.91 -1.79
C ASP A 11 -10.07 10.92 -0.43
N GLU A 12 -11.38 11.12 -0.45
CA GLU A 12 -12.22 11.18 0.74
C GLU A 12 -12.13 9.92 1.62
N ASP A 13 -12.02 8.75 1.00
CA ASP A 13 -11.91 7.48 1.72
C ASP A 13 -10.69 7.44 2.63
N TYR A 14 -9.54 8.00 2.19
CA TYR A 14 -8.35 8.10 3.04
C TYR A 14 -8.62 8.92 4.30
N ARG A 15 -9.35 10.02 4.17
CA ARG A 15 -9.68 10.89 5.31
C ARG A 15 -10.62 10.19 6.29
N LYS A 16 -11.66 9.51 5.78
CA LYS A 16 -12.60 8.72 6.59
C LYS A 16 -11.88 7.62 7.37
N ILE A 17 -11.00 6.87 6.70
CA ILE A 17 -10.19 5.81 7.31
C ILE A 17 -9.25 6.37 8.37
N LEU A 18 -8.57 7.49 8.08
CA LEU A 18 -7.68 8.15 9.02
C LEU A 18 -8.42 8.60 10.29
N VAL A 19 -9.55 9.28 10.14
CA VAL A 19 -10.36 9.77 11.27
C VAL A 19 -10.83 8.60 12.12
N CYS A 20 -11.40 7.56 11.50
CA CYS A 20 -11.84 6.35 12.20
C CYS A 20 -10.70 5.69 12.99
N THR A 21 -9.53 5.52 12.37
CA THR A 21 -8.36 4.92 13.01
C THR A 21 -7.86 5.78 14.18
N LEU A 22 -7.81 7.11 14.02
CA LEU A 22 -7.41 8.02 15.11
C LEU A 22 -8.37 7.97 16.29
N GLU A 23 -9.67 7.85 16.06
CA GLU A 23 -10.66 7.72 17.12
C GLU A 23 -10.50 6.39 17.88
N CYS A 24 -10.31 5.29 17.16
CA CYS A 24 -10.02 3.99 17.75
C CYS A 24 -8.73 4.01 18.57
N ALA A 25 -7.66 4.59 18.02
CA ALA A 25 -6.38 4.73 18.70
C ALA A 25 -6.49 5.57 19.99
N LYS A 26 -7.21 6.68 19.98
CA LYS A 26 -7.46 7.49 21.17
C LYS A 26 -8.24 6.73 22.23
N LYS A 27 -9.26 5.96 21.84
CA LYS A 27 -10.08 5.17 22.77
C LYS A 27 -9.30 4.01 23.41
N SER A 28 -8.32 3.45 22.71
CA SER A 28 -7.50 2.36 23.23
C SER A 28 -6.59 2.79 24.38
N GLY A 29 -6.21 4.06 24.43
CA GLY A 29 -5.25 4.58 25.40
C GLY A 29 -3.80 4.16 25.15
N TYR A 30 -3.51 3.40 24.08
CA TYR A 30 -2.15 3.03 23.74
C TYR A 30 -1.35 4.23 23.23
N PRO A 31 -0.04 4.32 23.57
CA PRO A 31 0.80 5.47 23.20
C PRO A 31 1.15 5.45 21.72
N TYR A 32 1.28 6.65 21.14
CA TYR A 32 1.90 6.82 19.83
C TYR A 32 3.41 6.62 19.92
N TYR A 33 4.01 6.03 18.90
CA TYR A 33 5.45 5.81 18.84
C TYR A 33 6.23 7.11 18.83
N HIS A 34 7.18 7.21 19.75
CA HIS A 34 8.06 8.36 19.88
C HIS A 34 9.42 8.07 19.26
N ARG A 35 9.71 8.62 18.10
CA ARG A 35 10.92 8.33 17.28
C ARG A 35 12.24 8.49 18.06
N MET A 36 12.35 9.50 18.95
CA MET A 36 13.59 9.74 19.70
C MET A 36 13.75 8.84 20.93
N ARG A 37 12.66 8.30 21.45
CA ARG A 37 12.67 7.38 22.59
C ARG A 37 12.58 5.93 22.18
N HIS A 38 12.25 5.66 20.90
CA HIS A 38 12.01 4.34 20.37
C HIS A 38 11.00 3.52 21.17
N SER A 39 9.93 4.17 21.62
CA SER A 39 8.88 3.56 22.46
C SER A 39 7.50 4.06 22.07
N GLY A 40 6.48 3.24 22.31
CA GLY A 40 5.09 3.49 21.96
C GLY A 40 4.57 2.48 20.94
N TYR A 41 3.26 2.36 20.83
CA TYR A 41 2.59 1.32 20.08
C TYR A 41 2.32 1.69 18.60
N PHE A 42 1.56 2.78 18.34
CA PHE A 42 1.15 3.15 16.99
C PHE A 42 2.27 3.81 16.20
N ARG A 43 2.67 3.19 15.10
CA ARG A 43 3.76 3.70 14.24
C ARG A 43 3.26 4.36 12.96
N HIS A 44 2.59 3.59 12.10
CA HIS A 44 2.11 4.07 10.80
C HIS A 44 0.71 3.53 10.48
N LEU A 45 -0.02 4.29 9.69
CA LEU A 45 -1.22 3.82 9.00
C LEU A 45 -0.94 3.93 7.50
N LEU A 46 -0.89 2.78 6.83
CA LEU A 46 -0.80 2.71 5.37
C LEU A 46 -2.20 2.50 4.80
N VAL A 47 -2.57 3.35 3.88
CA VAL A 47 -3.81 3.19 3.11
C VAL A 47 -3.45 3.26 1.64
N ARG A 48 -3.86 2.27 0.88
CA ARG A 48 -3.69 2.21 -0.57
C ARG A 48 -5.04 1.99 -1.22
N LYS A 49 -5.34 2.75 -2.25
CA LYS A 49 -6.59 2.65 -3.00
C LYS A 49 -6.29 2.60 -4.49
N ALA A 50 -6.85 1.63 -5.16
CA ALA A 50 -6.84 1.56 -6.62
C ALA A 50 -7.80 2.59 -7.21
N VAL A 51 -7.36 3.26 -8.27
CA VAL A 51 -8.17 4.28 -8.94
C VAL A 51 -9.24 3.63 -9.81
N LYS A 52 -8.90 2.56 -10.54
CA LYS A 52 -9.83 1.92 -11.49
C LYS A 52 -10.67 0.82 -10.85
N THR A 53 -10.10 -0.01 -9.99
CA THR A 53 -10.87 -1.09 -9.34
C THR A 53 -11.62 -0.60 -8.11
N GLY A 54 -11.19 0.51 -7.50
CA GLY A 54 -11.75 1.02 -6.26
C GLY A 54 -11.39 0.18 -5.01
N GLU A 55 -10.53 -0.82 -5.16
CA GLU A 55 -10.09 -1.67 -4.03
C GLU A 55 -9.22 -0.88 -3.06
N ILE A 56 -9.44 -1.08 -1.75
CA ILE A 56 -8.72 -0.40 -0.67
C ILE A 56 -8.03 -1.43 0.20
N LEU A 57 -6.73 -1.22 0.45
CA LEU A 57 -5.94 -1.99 1.40
C LEU A 57 -5.51 -1.07 2.55
N ILE A 58 -5.77 -1.50 3.78
CA ILE A 58 -5.50 -0.74 5.00
C ILE A 58 -4.56 -1.58 5.86
N ASP A 59 -3.43 -1.00 6.29
CA ASP A 59 -2.47 -1.68 7.14
C ASP A 59 -2.06 -0.76 8.30
N LEU A 60 -2.28 -1.23 9.52
CA LEU A 60 -1.83 -0.55 10.73
C LEU A 60 -0.52 -1.16 11.19
N VAL A 61 0.52 -0.34 11.22
CA VAL A 61 1.84 -0.73 11.70
C VAL A 61 2.02 -0.32 13.15
N THR A 62 2.35 -1.28 14.01
CA THR A 62 2.58 -1.07 15.44
C THR A 62 3.89 -1.69 15.89
N THR A 63 4.32 -1.39 17.11
CA THR A 63 5.33 -2.19 17.82
C THR A 63 4.69 -3.38 18.51
N THR A 64 5.51 -4.26 19.06
CA THR A 64 5.07 -5.37 19.93
C THR A 64 4.90 -4.97 21.39
N GLU A 65 5.22 -3.71 21.78
CA GLU A 65 5.23 -3.26 23.20
C GLU A 65 3.93 -3.48 23.96
N HIS A 66 2.79 -3.53 23.26
CA HIS A 66 1.47 -3.74 23.86
C HIS A 66 0.72 -4.91 23.20
N ALA A 67 1.44 -5.81 22.56
CA ALA A 67 0.86 -7.04 22.04
C ALA A 67 0.34 -7.88 23.20
N VAL A 68 -0.97 -7.81 23.46
CA VAL A 68 -1.65 -8.66 24.43
C VAL A 68 -2.00 -9.97 23.77
N ASP A 69 -1.72 -11.06 24.44
CA ASP A 69 -1.95 -12.42 23.94
C ASP A 69 -3.31 -12.60 23.24
N GLY A 70 -3.25 -12.80 21.95
CA GLY A 70 -4.21 -13.61 21.16
C GLY A 70 -5.60 -13.08 20.86
N SER A 71 -6.05 -11.96 21.45
CA SER A 71 -7.30 -11.29 21.06
C SER A 71 -7.29 -9.84 21.55
N SER A 72 -6.56 -8.99 20.85
CA SER A 72 -6.64 -7.58 21.16
C SER A 72 -8.04 -7.07 20.78
N THR A 73 -8.79 -6.67 21.80
CA THR A 73 -10.10 -6.01 21.63
C THR A 73 -9.99 -4.76 20.78
N PHE A 74 -8.79 -4.14 20.73
CA PHE A 74 -8.51 -3.01 19.86
C PHE A 74 -8.60 -3.38 18.37
N GLU A 75 -7.87 -4.41 17.91
CA GLU A 75 -7.85 -4.81 16.49
C GLU A 75 -9.23 -5.23 15.99
N GLN A 76 -9.97 -5.96 16.83
CA GLN A 76 -11.33 -6.34 16.50
C GLN A 76 -12.26 -5.10 16.38
N ASN A 77 -12.22 -4.20 17.37
CA ASN A 77 -13.02 -2.97 17.36
C ASN A 77 -12.63 -2.05 16.20
N TRP A 78 -11.33 -1.93 15.90
CA TRP A 78 -10.83 -1.14 14.79
C TRP A 78 -11.32 -1.70 13.44
N LYS A 79 -11.18 -3.01 13.24
CA LYS A 79 -11.68 -3.70 12.04
C LYS A 79 -13.18 -3.46 11.85
N GLU A 80 -13.99 -3.67 12.90
CA GLU A 80 -15.44 -3.48 12.83
C GLU A 80 -15.82 -2.02 12.53
N SER A 81 -15.10 -1.07 13.12
CA SER A 81 -15.28 0.36 12.86
C SER A 81 -14.96 0.70 11.41
N LEU A 82 -13.87 0.18 10.84
CA LEU A 82 -13.52 0.37 9.44
C LEU A 82 -14.55 -0.21 8.49
N LEU A 83 -15.03 -1.42 8.76
CA LEU A 83 -16.04 -2.10 7.94
C LEU A 83 -17.41 -1.43 8.00
N SER A 84 -17.68 -0.60 9.01
CA SER A 84 -18.91 0.19 9.13
C SER A 84 -18.88 1.51 8.37
N LEU A 85 -17.72 1.92 7.81
CA LEU A 85 -17.59 3.17 7.08
C LEU A 85 -18.31 3.10 5.72
N GLU A 86 -19.00 4.17 5.38
CA GLU A 86 -19.51 4.40 4.02
C GLU A 86 -18.37 4.98 3.16
N LEU A 87 -17.69 4.10 2.42
CA LEU A 87 -16.60 4.45 1.51
C LEU A 87 -17.07 4.41 0.05
N ASN A 88 -16.41 5.18 -0.80
CA ASN A 88 -16.61 5.12 -2.25
C ASN A 88 -15.97 3.87 -2.86
N GLY A 89 -14.85 3.40 -2.28
CA GLY A 89 -14.19 2.16 -2.66
C GLY A 89 -14.64 0.97 -1.81
N THR A 90 -14.06 -0.20 -2.10
CA THR A 90 -14.33 -1.45 -1.38
C THR A 90 -13.09 -1.91 -0.63
N ILE A 91 -13.21 -2.19 0.66
CA ILE A 91 -12.09 -2.72 1.46
C ILE A 91 -11.77 -4.14 0.99
N ALA A 92 -10.61 -4.31 0.35
CA ALA A 92 -10.08 -5.60 -0.08
C ALA A 92 -9.35 -6.31 1.06
N GLY A 93 -8.71 -5.55 1.95
CA GLY A 93 -8.04 -6.11 3.12
C GLY A 93 -7.79 -5.10 4.23
N ILE A 94 -7.78 -5.61 5.46
CA ILE A 94 -7.35 -4.90 6.67
C ILE A 94 -6.27 -5.74 7.30
N LEU A 95 -5.09 -5.14 7.50
CA LEU A 95 -3.89 -5.79 7.97
C LEU A 95 -3.41 -5.14 9.27
N HIS A 96 -2.68 -5.92 10.04
CA HIS A 96 -1.91 -5.45 11.19
C HIS A 96 -0.48 -5.95 11.06
N THR A 97 0.45 -5.04 10.88
CA THR A 97 1.88 -5.34 10.72
C THR A 97 2.65 -4.93 11.96
N GLN A 98 3.50 -5.84 12.46
CA GLN A 98 4.44 -5.56 13.53
C GLN A 98 5.75 -5.03 12.95
N ASN A 99 6.32 -4.03 13.61
CA ASN A 99 7.60 -3.44 13.25
C ASN A 99 8.28 -2.84 14.50
N ASP A 100 9.28 -3.52 15.01
CA ASP A 100 10.09 -3.08 16.15
C ASP A 100 11.43 -2.45 15.73
N SER A 101 11.68 -2.30 14.43
CA SER A 101 12.91 -1.70 13.94
C SER A 101 13.10 -0.27 14.46
N VAL A 102 14.33 0.07 14.85
CA VAL A 102 14.68 1.43 15.30
C VAL A 102 14.62 2.42 14.13
N ALA A 103 14.88 1.95 12.92
CA ALA A 103 14.80 2.77 11.72
C ALA A 103 13.36 3.19 11.43
N ASP A 104 13.20 4.44 10.94
CA ASP A 104 11.91 4.96 10.51
C ASP A 104 11.56 4.43 9.09
N VAL A 105 11.51 3.13 9.01
CA VAL A 105 11.20 2.38 7.79
C VAL A 105 10.00 1.50 8.07
N VAL A 106 9.06 1.47 7.16
CA VAL A 106 7.95 0.52 7.22
C VAL A 106 8.48 -0.82 6.74
N LYS A 107 8.69 -1.75 7.67
CA LYS A 107 9.21 -3.10 7.42
C LYS A 107 8.22 -4.11 7.97
N ASP A 108 8.04 -5.19 7.24
CA ASP A 108 7.25 -6.33 7.70
C ASP A 108 8.12 -7.21 8.60
N GLU A 109 7.78 -7.24 9.88
CA GLU A 109 8.36 -8.19 10.87
C GLU A 109 7.29 -9.18 11.35
N GLY A 110 6.11 -9.17 10.72
CA GLY A 110 4.98 -10.07 10.94
C GLY A 110 3.67 -9.37 10.62
N THR A 111 3.00 -9.80 9.57
CA THR A 111 1.69 -9.26 9.15
C THR A 111 0.57 -10.25 9.42
N THR A 112 -0.45 -9.80 10.12
CA THR A 112 -1.71 -10.54 10.36
C THR A 112 -2.82 -9.96 9.51
N ILE A 113 -3.55 -10.82 8.80
CA ILE A 113 -4.74 -10.43 8.03
C ILE A 113 -5.94 -10.41 8.99
N LEU A 114 -6.49 -9.23 9.26
CA LEU A 114 -7.68 -9.07 10.11
C LEU A 114 -8.98 -9.24 9.30
N TYR A 115 -8.94 -8.89 8.01
CA TYR A 115 -10.06 -9.03 7.08
C TYR A 115 -9.57 -9.13 5.64
N GLY A 116 -10.27 -9.94 4.82
CA GLY A 116 -10.06 -10.02 3.38
C GLY A 116 -8.70 -10.62 3.01
N GLN A 117 -7.92 -9.91 2.24
CA GLN A 117 -6.66 -10.37 1.66
C GLN A 117 -5.52 -9.38 1.88
N SER A 118 -4.25 -9.81 1.72
CA SER A 118 -3.05 -8.99 1.92
C SER A 118 -2.63 -8.20 0.67
N TYR A 119 -3.49 -8.07 -0.31
CA TYR A 119 -3.21 -7.38 -1.57
C TYR A 119 -4.50 -6.76 -2.14
N PHE A 120 -4.32 -5.88 -3.11
CA PHE A 120 -5.41 -5.37 -3.95
C PHE A 120 -4.96 -5.34 -5.40
N TYR A 121 -5.90 -5.12 -6.31
CA TYR A 121 -5.60 -4.99 -7.72
C TYR A 121 -5.81 -3.57 -8.22
N GLU A 122 -4.86 -3.10 -9.03
CA GLU A 122 -5.01 -1.88 -9.83
C GLU A 122 -4.90 -2.24 -11.30
N GLU A 123 -5.51 -1.44 -12.15
CA GLU A 123 -5.43 -1.58 -13.60
C GLU A 123 -4.71 -0.39 -14.22
N LEU A 124 -3.68 -0.65 -15.02
CA LEU A 124 -2.98 0.35 -15.83
C LEU A 124 -2.92 -0.11 -17.27
N LEU A 125 -3.38 0.73 -18.21
CA LEU A 125 -3.35 0.47 -19.65
C LEU A 125 -3.93 -0.91 -20.02
N GLY A 126 -4.99 -1.35 -19.32
CA GLY A 126 -5.63 -2.65 -19.53
C GLY A 126 -4.91 -3.86 -18.93
N LEU A 127 -3.80 -3.64 -18.21
CA LEU A 127 -3.08 -4.69 -17.49
C LEU A 127 -3.44 -4.63 -16.00
N LYS A 128 -3.66 -5.80 -15.39
CA LYS A 128 -4.04 -5.93 -14.00
C LYS A 128 -2.82 -6.27 -13.15
N PHE A 129 -2.53 -5.42 -12.16
CA PHE A 129 -1.38 -5.54 -11.25
C PHE A 129 -1.84 -5.91 -9.84
N LYS A 130 -1.21 -6.94 -9.28
CA LYS A 130 -1.38 -7.30 -7.87
C LYS A 130 -0.43 -6.46 -7.02
N ILE A 131 -0.95 -5.74 -6.03
CA ILE A 131 -0.20 -4.80 -5.22
C ILE A 131 -0.32 -5.19 -3.75
N THR A 132 0.83 -5.39 -3.09
CA THR A 132 0.93 -5.67 -1.65
C THR A 132 1.20 -4.38 -0.86
N PRO A 133 1.11 -4.36 0.48
CA PRO A 133 1.35 -3.16 1.28
C PRO A 133 2.72 -2.54 1.03
N PHE A 134 3.75 -3.38 0.86
CA PHE A 134 5.15 -2.95 0.80
C PHE A 134 5.73 -2.92 -0.62
N SER A 135 5.02 -3.44 -1.62
CA SER A 135 5.48 -3.36 -3.01
C SER A 135 5.43 -1.91 -3.51
N PHE A 136 6.47 -1.51 -4.24
CA PHE A 136 6.44 -0.22 -4.92
C PHE A 136 5.40 -0.24 -6.04
N PHE A 137 4.55 0.76 -6.06
CA PHE A 137 3.63 1.02 -7.16
C PHE A 137 3.36 2.53 -7.22
N GLN A 138 3.22 3.10 -8.41
CA GLN A 138 2.95 4.53 -8.59
C GLN A 138 1.62 4.92 -7.95
N THR A 139 1.67 5.85 -7.02
CA THR A 139 0.48 6.29 -6.26
C THR A 139 -0.52 7.06 -7.12
N ASN A 140 -0.06 7.73 -8.16
CA ASN A 140 -0.90 8.40 -9.16
C ASN A 140 -1.02 7.50 -10.40
N SER A 141 -1.97 6.57 -10.39
CA SER A 141 -2.18 5.60 -11.48
C SER A 141 -2.47 6.27 -12.82
N LEU A 142 -3.27 7.34 -12.85
CA LEU A 142 -3.58 8.05 -14.09
C LEU A 142 -2.35 8.77 -14.67
N GLY A 143 -1.54 9.40 -13.81
CA GLY A 143 -0.28 10.00 -14.20
C GLY A 143 0.75 8.95 -14.65
N ALA A 144 0.74 7.77 -14.03
CA ALA A 144 1.58 6.66 -14.42
C ALA A 144 1.24 6.14 -15.83
N GLU A 145 -0.04 6.04 -16.18
CA GLU A 145 -0.46 5.66 -17.53
C GLU A 145 0.10 6.62 -18.59
N VAL A 146 -0.02 7.94 -18.37
CA VAL A 146 0.52 8.94 -19.29
C VAL A 146 2.05 8.82 -19.40
N LEU A 147 2.74 8.64 -18.27
CA LEU A 147 4.19 8.47 -18.25
C LEU A 147 4.63 7.23 -19.05
N TYR A 148 3.96 6.10 -18.85
CA TYR A 148 4.33 4.85 -19.49
C TYR A 148 3.96 4.82 -20.99
N GLU A 149 2.85 5.43 -21.39
CA GLU A 149 2.52 5.63 -22.80
C GLU A 149 3.55 6.50 -23.50
N THR A 150 3.93 7.63 -22.88
CA THR A 150 4.96 8.52 -23.39
C THR A 150 6.31 7.79 -23.54
N ALA A 151 6.71 7.01 -22.53
CA ALA A 151 7.93 6.21 -22.61
C ALA A 151 7.89 5.20 -23.77
N ARG A 152 6.73 4.54 -23.94
CA ARG A 152 6.53 3.60 -25.06
C ARG A 152 6.60 4.28 -26.42
N GLU A 153 6.04 5.49 -26.55
CA GLU A 153 6.14 6.29 -27.77
C GLU A 153 7.58 6.68 -28.12
N TYR A 154 8.36 7.11 -27.12
CA TYR A 154 9.78 7.46 -27.32
C TYR A 154 10.65 6.25 -27.68
N ILE A 155 10.36 5.06 -27.16
CA ILE A 155 11.03 3.82 -27.54
C ILE A 155 10.70 3.45 -28.99
N GLY A 156 9.48 3.74 -29.44
CA GLY A 156 8.99 3.41 -30.76
C GLY A 156 8.87 1.90 -30.99
N GLU A 157 8.83 1.50 -32.26
CA GLU A 157 8.76 0.08 -32.62
C GLU A 157 10.13 -0.60 -32.54
N THR A 158 10.27 -1.53 -31.61
CA THR A 158 11.49 -2.31 -31.37
C THR A 158 11.22 -3.82 -31.46
N LYS A 159 10.35 -4.23 -32.40
CA LYS A 159 9.92 -5.63 -32.57
C LYS A 159 11.06 -6.61 -32.86
N ASP A 160 12.21 -6.14 -33.28
CA ASP A 160 13.44 -6.89 -33.49
C ASP A 160 14.39 -6.90 -32.28
N LYS A 161 14.11 -6.12 -31.24
CA LYS A 161 15.03 -5.88 -30.11
C LYS A 161 14.56 -6.52 -28.82
N VAL A 162 15.54 -6.75 -27.94
CA VAL A 162 15.32 -7.14 -26.55
C VAL A 162 15.47 -5.89 -25.68
N ILE A 163 14.47 -5.63 -24.84
CA ILE A 163 14.47 -4.53 -23.88
C ILE A 163 14.75 -5.10 -22.49
N PHE A 164 15.61 -4.45 -21.73
CA PHE A 164 15.86 -4.76 -20.33
C PHE A 164 15.22 -3.67 -19.45
N ASP A 165 14.37 -4.10 -18.53
CA ASP A 165 13.82 -3.28 -17.46
C ASP A 165 14.61 -3.59 -16.19
N LEU A 166 15.57 -2.71 -15.87
CA LEU A 166 16.44 -2.87 -14.71
C LEU A 166 15.78 -2.25 -13.49
N TYR A 167 15.77 -2.99 -12.38
CA TYR A 167 15.00 -2.66 -11.17
C TYR A 167 13.49 -2.66 -11.43
N SER A 168 13.01 -3.75 -12.02
CA SER A 168 11.67 -3.84 -12.61
C SER A 168 10.53 -3.80 -11.57
N GLY A 169 10.82 -4.00 -10.28
CA GLY A 169 9.80 -4.05 -9.25
C GLY A 169 8.70 -5.06 -9.61
N THR A 170 7.46 -4.65 -9.61
CA THR A 170 6.29 -5.46 -10.02
C THR A 170 6.23 -5.74 -11.53
N GLY A 171 7.27 -5.40 -12.29
CA GLY A 171 7.33 -5.60 -13.74
C GLY A 171 6.38 -4.69 -14.53
N THR A 172 5.93 -3.60 -13.98
CA THR A 172 4.94 -2.70 -14.61
C THR A 172 5.44 -2.18 -15.95
N ILE A 173 6.66 -1.63 -15.99
CA ILE A 173 7.25 -1.09 -17.21
C ILE A 173 7.52 -2.22 -18.23
N ALA A 174 8.09 -3.33 -17.76
CA ALA A 174 8.36 -4.50 -18.61
C ALA A 174 7.10 -4.97 -19.33
N GLN A 175 5.98 -5.10 -18.63
CA GLN A 175 4.72 -5.56 -19.19
C GLN A 175 4.11 -4.55 -20.18
N ILE A 176 4.19 -3.25 -19.88
CA ILE A 176 3.69 -2.18 -20.75
C ILE A 176 4.50 -2.07 -22.04
N LEU A 177 5.80 -2.37 -22.00
CA LEU A 177 6.69 -2.35 -23.17
C LEU A 177 6.63 -3.65 -24.00
N ALA A 178 6.12 -4.72 -23.45
CA ALA A 178 6.07 -6.02 -24.15
C ALA A 178 5.43 -5.97 -25.56
N PRO A 179 4.33 -5.22 -25.79
CA PRO A 179 3.70 -5.15 -27.11
C PRO A 179 4.57 -4.54 -28.22
N VAL A 180 5.55 -3.70 -27.89
CA VAL A 180 6.41 -3.00 -28.87
C VAL A 180 7.80 -3.61 -29.01
N ALA A 181 8.11 -4.69 -28.31
CA ALA A 181 9.43 -5.34 -28.30
C ALA A 181 9.36 -6.79 -28.77
N LYS A 182 10.50 -7.35 -29.22
CA LYS A 182 10.64 -8.79 -29.47
C LYS A 182 10.59 -9.59 -28.16
N LYS A 183 11.21 -9.05 -27.12
CA LYS A 183 11.25 -9.62 -25.77
C LYS A 183 11.55 -8.50 -24.78
N VAL A 184 10.92 -8.55 -23.61
CA VAL A 184 11.31 -7.73 -22.46
C VAL A 184 11.80 -8.64 -21.35
N VAL A 185 12.85 -8.23 -20.66
CA VAL A 185 13.45 -8.96 -19.53
C VAL A 185 13.47 -8.00 -18.35
N GLY A 186 12.69 -8.30 -17.32
CA GLY A 186 12.77 -7.61 -16.03
C GLY A 186 13.89 -8.19 -15.18
N VAL A 187 14.59 -7.33 -14.46
CA VAL A 187 15.63 -7.69 -13.49
C VAL A 187 15.30 -7.03 -12.18
N GLU A 188 14.99 -7.82 -11.16
CA GLU A 188 14.64 -7.36 -9.82
C GLU A 188 15.39 -8.19 -8.77
N ILE A 189 15.83 -7.56 -7.69
CA ILE A 189 16.52 -8.21 -6.58
C ILE A 189 15.56 -8.62 -5.45
N VAL A 190 14.41 -7.96 -5.37
CA VAL A 190 13.40 -8.22 -4.34
C VAL A 190 12.48 -9.34 -4.82
N GLU A 191 12.66 -10.54 -4.28
CA GLU A 191 11.93 -11.75 -4.67
C GLU A 191 10.39 -11.59 -4.57
N GLU A 192 9.92 -10.86 -3.57
CA GLU A 192 8.48 -10.61 -3.37
C GLU A 192 7.85 -9.70 -4.43
N ALA A 193 8.66 -8.99 -5.20
CA ALA A 193 8.20 -8.08 -6.24
C ALA A 193 8.04 -8.76 -7.62
N VAL A 194 8.59 -9.96 -7.80
CA VAL A 194 8.61 -10.71 -9.07
C VAL A 194 7.36 -11.64 -9.26
#